data_b1e347642a9558464b25f187eb3b6445
#
_entry.id   b1e347642a9558464b25f187eb3b6445
#
_cell.length_a   1.000
_cell.length_b   1.000
_cell.length_c   1.000
_cell.angle_alpha   90.00
_cell.angle_beta   90.00
_cell.angle_gamma   90.00
#
_symmetry.space_group_name_H-M   'P 1'
#
loop_
_entity.id
_entity.type
_entity.pdbx_description
1 polymer ?
#
loop_
_entity_poly.entity_id
_entity_poly.type
_entity_poly.pdbx_seq_one_letter_code
_entity_poly.pdbx_strand_id
1 'polypeptide(L)'
;MKKLTDFLRDEGISPELIQEVQGFSAAHPVREELKERIPVPHFYYYGKKIWEEALAALLCGKNLLLAGEKATGKNVLAENLAAVFGRPAWDISFHVNMDAASIIGTDTFRNGQVEFRPGPVYSCASSGGFGILDEINMARNEALAVLHSV
;
A
#
# COMPACT_ATOMS: atom_id res chain seq x y z
N MET A 1 -9.17 -0.58 -21.72
CA MET A 1 -7.96 -0.16 -21.01
C MET A 1 -6.97 -1.32 -21.01
N LYS A 2 -5.69 -1.11 -21.30
CA LYS A 2 -4.64 -2.13 -21.30
C LYS A 2 -4.49 -2.69 -19.89
N LYS A 3 -4.32 -4.00 -19.74
CA LYS A 3 -4.06 -4.57 -18.40
C LYS A 3 -2.68 -4.09 -17.91
N LEU A 4 -2.56 -3.81 -16.62
CA LEU A 4 -1.30 -3.34 -16.02
C LEU A 4 -0.13 -4.30 -16.30
N THR A 5 -0.37 -5.61 -16.29
CA THR A 5 0.64 -6.62 -16.65
C THR A 5 1.12 -6.53 -18.10
N ASP A 6 0.27 -6.11 -19.03
CA ASP A 6 0.65 -5.94 -20.43
C ASP A 6 1.50 -4.66 -20.58
N PHE A 7 1.14 -3.61 -19.81
CA PHE A 7 1.96 -2.40 -19.73
C PHE A 7 3.36 -2.71 -19.21
N LEU A 8 3.50 -3.51 -18.12
CA LEU A 8 4.81 -3.89 -17.59
C LEU A 8 5.68 -4.66 -18.59
N ARG A 9 5.09 -5.54 -19.40
CA ARG A 9 5.80 -6.23 -20.48
C ARG A 9 6.30 -5.26 -21.53
N ASP A 10 5.49 -4.27 -21.90
CA ASP A 10 5.88 -3.26 -22.90
C ASP A 10 6.95 -2.31 -22.37
N GLU A 11 6.96 -2.02 -21.06
CA GLU A 11 8.06 -1.31 -20.38
C GLU A 11 9.35 -2.14 -20.33
N GLY A 12 9.29 -3.42 -20.69
CA GLY A 12 10.42 -4.33 -20.69
C GLY A 12 10.84 -4.79 -19.30
N ILE A 13 9.90 -4.83 -18.34
CA ILE A 13 10.13 -5.44 -17.02
C ILE A 13 10.42 -6.92 -17.20
N SER A 14 11.38 -7.46 -16.40
CA SER A 14 11.75 -8.87 -16.44
C SER A 14 10.52 -9.79 -16.35
N PRO A 15 10.35 -10.73 -17.29
CA PRO A 15 9.25 -11.68 -17.27
C PRO A 15 9.22 -12.50 -15.97
N GLU A 16 10.39 -12.80 -15.39
CA GLU A 16 10.53 -13.55 -14.15
C GLU A 16 9.91 -12.77 -12.98
N LEU A 17 10.20 -11.46 -12.86
CA LEU A 17 9.58 -10.61 -11.83
C LEU A 17 8.07 -10.54 -11.98
N ILE A 18 7.57 -10.42 -13.21
CA ILE A 18 6.11 -10.40 -13.46
C ILE A 18 5.49 -11.73 -13.03
N GLN A 19 6.15 -12.84 -13.33
CA GLN A 19 5.69 -14.18 -12.96
C GLN A 19 5.68 -14.37 -11.42
N GLU A 20 6.71 -13.90 -10.73
CA GLU A 20 6.79 -13.98 -9.27
C GLU A 20 5.68 -13.15 -8.60
N VAL A 21 5.40 -11.95 -9.10
CA VAL A 21 4.28 -11.12 -8.61
C VAL A 21 2.93 -11.81 -8.84
N GLN A 22 2.73 -12.44 -10.01
CA GLN A 22 1.51 -13.20 -10.29
C GLN A 22 1.40 -14.43 -9.37
N GLY A 23 2.49 -15.13 -9.12
CA GLY A 23 2.58 -16.24 -8.17
C GLY A 23 2.23 -15.79 -6.75
N PHE A 24 2.78 -14.67 -6.31
CA PHE A 24 2.44 -14.05 -5.03
C PHE A 24 0.95 -13.75 -4.91
N SER A 25 0.36 -13.08 -5.91
CA SER A 25 -1.07 -12.78 -5.95
C SER A 25 -1.94 -14.05 -5.85
N ALA A 26 -1.56 -15.10 -6.57
CA ALA A 26 -2.29 -16.37 -6.56
C ALA A 26 -2.20 -17.10 -5.21
N ALA A 27 -1.03 -17.02 -4.56
CA ALA A 27 -0.79 -17.63 -3.24
C ALA A 27 -1.49 -16.88 -2.09
N HIS A 28 -1.84 -15.61 -2.29
CA HIS A 28 -2.42 -14.76 -1.27
C HIS A 28 -3.79 -14.21 -1.70
N PRO A 29 -4.85 -15.04 -1.74
CA PRO A 29 -6.17 -14.59 -2.16
C PRO A 29 -6.71 -13.49 -1.24
N VAL A 30 -7.41 -12.53 -1.82
CA VAL A 30 -8.03 -11.41 -1.11
C VAL A 30 -9.46 -11.78 -0.75
N ARG A 31 -9.87 -11.51 0.49
CA ARG A 31 -11.26 -11.70 0.94
C ARG A 31 -12.22 -10.86 0.08
N GLU A 32 -13.41 -11.38 -0.17
CA GLU A 32 -14.38 -10.78 -1.10
C GLU A 32 -14.68 -9.32 -0.73
N GLU A 33 -14.92 -9.05 0.56
CA GLU A 33 -15.22 -7.72 1.08
C GLU A 33 -14.10 -6.68 0.90
N LEU A 34 -12.89 -7.11 0.59
CA LEU A 34 -11.73 -6.23 0.38
C LEU A 34 -11.36 -6.04 -1.09
N LYS A 35 -12.00 -6.76 -2.00
CA LYS A 35 -11.70 -6.67 -3.44
C LYS A 35 -11.93 -5.27 -4.00
N GLU A 36 -12.93 -4.56 -3.51
CA GLU A 36 -13.22 -3.17 -3.90
C GLU A 36 -12.09 -2.19 -3.52
N ARG A 37 -11.21 -2.58 -2.57
CA ARG A 37 -10.04 -1.79 -2.18
C ARG A 37 -8.82 -2.05 -3.05
N ILE A 38 -8.87 -3.01 -3.97
CA ILE A 38 -7.77 -3.22 -4.91
C ILE A 38 -7.81 -2.08 -5.92
N PRO A 39 -6.75 -1.27 -6.03
CA PRO A 39 -6.75 -0.13 -6.92
C PRO A 39 -6.96 -0.53 -8.39
N VAL A 40 -7.69 0.31 -9.11
CA VAL A 40 -7.83 0.22 -10.57
C VAL A 40 -7.18 1.47 -11.16
N PRO A 41 -5.86 1.44 -11.44
CA PRO A 41 -5.12 2.62 -11.84
C PRO A 41 -5.65 3.23 -13.13
N HIS A 42 -5.86 4.54 -13.12
CA HIS A 42 -6.18 5.33 -14.31
C HIS A 42 -4.92 5.71 -15.11
N PHE A 43 -3.79 5.83 -14.43
CA PHE A 43 -2.50 6.19 -15.00
C PHE A 43 -1.46 5.14 -14.64
N TYR A 44 -0.51 4.91 -15.56
CA TYR A 44 0.60 4.01 -15.32
C TYR A 44 1.89 4.80 -15.14
N TYR A 45 2.68 4.37 -14.17
CA TYR A 45 3.98 4.94 -13.91
C TYR A 45 5.00 4.39 -14.90
N TYR A 46 5.77 5.27 -15.56
CA TYR A 46 6.82 4.90 -16.49
C TYR A 46 8.18 4.90 -15.80
N GLY A 47 9.00 3.89 -16.04
CA GLY A 47 10.35 3.81 -15.49
C GLY A 47 10.74 2.39 -15.11
N LYS A 48 11.26 1.62 -16.08
CA LYS A 48 11.65 0.21 -15.91
C LYS A 48 12.44 -0.04 -14.64
N LYS A 49 13.54 0.70 -14.42
CA LYS A 49 14.43 0.48 -13.28
C LYS A 49 13.71 0.61 -11.93
N ILE A 50 12.87 1.62 -11.79
CA ILE A 50 12.11 1.88 -10.55
C ILE A 50 11.11 0.75 -10.31
N TRP A 51 10.44 0.29 -11.37
CA TRP A 51 9.55 -0.86 -11.28
C TRP A 51 10.28 -2.12 -10.80
N GLU A 52 11.39 -2.48 -11.44
CA GLU A 52 12.14 -3.70 -11.09
C GLU A 52 12.66 -3.66 -9.65
N GLU A 53 13.21 -2.51 -9.22
CA GLU A 53 13.66 -2.31 -7.84
C GLU A 53 12.50 -2.41 -6.83
N ALA A 54 11.36 -1.78 -7.13
CA ALA A 54 10.20 -1.81 -6.25
C ALA A 54 9.57 -3.19 -6.14
N LEU A 55 9.39 -3.89 -7.28
CA LEU A 55 8.83 -5.24 -7.31
C LEU A 55 9.73 -6.23 -6.55
N ALA A 56 11.05 -6.19 -6.80
CA ALA A 56 12.00 -7.04 -6.11
C ALA A 56 12.02 -6.80 -4.60
N ALA A 57 12.04 -5.53 -4.17
CA ALA A 57 12.02 -5.19 -2.75
C ALA A 57 10.74 -5.69 -2.06
N LEU A 58 9.57 -5.49 -2.67
CA LEU A 58 8.29 -5.95 -2.12
C LEU A 58 8.20 -7.48 -2.07
N LEU A 59 8.65 -8.19 -3.10
CA LEU A 59 8.72 -9.66 -3.10
C LEU A 59 9.65 -10.19 -1.99
N CYS A 60 10.71 -9.43 -1.66
CA CYS A 60 11.58 -9.72 -0.51
C CYS A 60 11.00 -9.27 0.85
N GLY A 61 9.74 -8.86 0.91
CA GLY A 61 9.08 -8.41 2.15
C GLY A 61 9.64 -7.10 2.71
N LYS A 62 10.18 -6.22 1.85
CA LYS A 62 10.72 -4.92 2.26
C LYS A 62 9.71 -3.81 2.06
N ASN A 63 9.70 -2.84 2.98
CA ASN A 63 8.97 -1.59 2.81
C ASN A 63 9.71 -0.68 1.82
N LEU A 64 8.95 0.17 1.12
CA LEU A 64 9.49 1.13 0.16
C LEU A 64 9.39 2.56 0.72
N LEU A 65 10.45 3.33 0.57
CA LEU A 65 10.43 4.77 0.76
C LEU A 65 10.53 5.45 -0.61
N LEU A 66 9.43 6.07 -1.06
CA LEU A 66 9.39 6.83 -2.30
C LEU A 66 9.74 8.30 -2.03
N ALA A 67 10.98 8.68 -2.29
CA ALA A 67 11.46 10.05 -2.15
C ALA A 67 11.62 10.72 -3.52
N GLY A 68 11.35 12.02 -3.59
CA GLY A 68 11.48 12.80 -4.82
C GLY A 68 10.63 14.07 -4.80
N GLU A 69 10.77 14.90 -5.81
CA GLU A 69 10.05 16.17 -5.96
C GLU A 69 8.53 15.96 -6.04
N LYS A 70 7.78 17.05 -5.83
CA LYS A 70 6.32 17.03 -6.01
C LYS A 70 5.97 16.69 -7.47
N ALA A 71 4.82 16.04 -7.64
CA ALA A 71 4.28 15.68 -8.96
C ALA A 71 5.15 14.73 -9.82
N THR A 72 6.09 13.99 -9.22
CA THR A 72 6.89 12.96 -9.93
C THR A 72 6.19 11.60 -10.05
N GLY A 73 4.92 11.49 -9.67
CA GLY A 73 4.14 10.26 -9.82
C GLY A 73 4.32 9.23 -8.72
N LYS A 74 4.85 9.60 -7.53
CA LYS A 74 5.03 8.68 -6.39
C LYS A 74 3.74 7.95 -6.02
N ASN A 75 2.62 8.67 -5.90
CA ASN A 75 1.33 8.08 -5.56
C ASN A 75 0.81 7.18 -6.69
N VAL A 76 1.05 7.56 -7.96
CA VAL A 76 0.73 6.70 -9.12
C VAL A 76 1.50 5.39 -9.04
N LEU A 77 2.79 5.43 -8.73
CA LEU A 77 3.60 4.22 -8.55
C LEU A 77 3.07 3.36 -7.41
N ALA A 78 2.79 3.95 -6.24
CA ALA A 78 2.28 3.23 -5.07
C ALA A 78 0.93 2.53 -5.36
N GLU A 79 0.00 3.24 -6.00
CA GLU A 79 -1.29 2.69 -6.46
C GLU A 79 -1.08 1.54 -7.47
N ASN A 80 -0.19 1.74 -8.43
CA ASN A 80 0.12 0.72 -9.44
C ASN A 80 0.77 -0.52 -8.81
N LEU A 81 1.63 -0.37 -7.81
CA LEU A 81 2.22 -1.50 -7.08
C LEU A 81 1.15 -2.30 -6.34
N ALA A 82 0.25 -1.66 -5.60
CA ALA A 82 -0.85 -2.36 -4.95
C ALA A 82 -1.75 -3.10 -5.98
N ALA A 83 -2.02 -2.47 -7.12
CA ALA A 83 -2.81 -3.06 -8.20
C ALA A 83 -2.15 -4.28 -8.84
N VAL A 84 -0.84 -4.23 -9.11
CA VAL A 84 -0.13 -5.36 -9.76
C VAL A 84 0.01 -6.55 -8.83
N PHE A 85 0.19 -6.32 -7.53
CA PHE A 85 0.14 -7.37 -6.51
C PHE A 85 -1.28 -7.86 -6.22
N GLY A 86 -2.31 -7.21 -6.76
CA GLY A 86 -3.71 -7.56 -6.51
C GLY A 86 -4.10 -7.43 -5.03
N ARG A 87 -3.52 -6.45 -4.32
CA ARG A 87 -3.75 -6.28 -2.87
C ARG A 87 -4.63 -5.07 -2.58
N PRO A 88 -5.46 -5.15 -1.52
CA PRO A 88 -6.22 -4.00 -1.06
C PRO A 88 -5.27 -2.90 -0.58
N ALA A 89 -5.61 -1.63 -0.83
CA ALA A 89 -4.79 -0.48 -0.43
C ALA A 89 -5.53 0.42 0.57
N TRP A 90 -4.75 1.04 1.45
CA TRP A 90 -5.17 2.08 2.38
C TRP A 90 -4.28 3.31 2.19
N ASP A 91 -4.86 4.39 1.70
CA ASP A 91 -4.19 5.69 1.63
C ASP A 91 -4.30 6.38 2.97
N ILE A 92 -3.15 6.67 3.57
CA ILE A 92 -3.02 7.24 4.91
C ILE A 92 -2.23 8.53 4.80
N SER A 93 -2.93 9.65 4.79
CA SER A 93 -2.31 10.99 4.71
C SER A 93 -1.99 11.50 6.10
N PHE A 94 -0.71 11.66 6.39
CA PHE A 94 -0.24 12.13 7.69
C PHE A 94 -0.34 13.65 7.81
N HIS A 95 -0.67 14.12 9.01
CA HIS A 95 -0.71 15.54 9.36
C HIS A 95 -0.35 15.74 10.83
N VAL A 96 -0.02 16.98 11.22
CA VAL A 96 0.50 17.34 12.54
C VAL A 96 -0.41 17.01 13.73
N ASN A 97 -1.70 16.83 13.50
CA ASN A 97 -2.67 16.52 14.56
C ASN A 97 -3.00 15.02 14.64
N MET A 98 -2.36 14.17 13.82
CA MET A 98 -2.58 12.73 13.83
C MET A 98 -1.89 12.11 15.06
N ASP A 99 -2.60 11.27 15.78
CA ASP A 99 -2.13 10.54 16.94
C ASP A 99 -2.12 9.01 16.71
N ALA A 100 -1.55 8.28 17.64
CA ALA A 100 -1.49 6.82 17.57
C ALA A 100 -2.89 6.17 17.48
N ALA A 101 -3.88 6.73 18.17
CA ALA A 101 -5.24 6.21 18.17
C ALA A 101 -5.92 6.35 16.79
N SER A 102 -5.67 7.44 16.07
CA SER A 102 -6.18 7.63 14.71
C SER A 102 -5.54 6.70 13.69
N ILE A 103 -4.30 6.22 13.95
CA ILE A 103 -3.54 5.34 13.07
C ILE A 103 -3.88 3.86 13.33
N ILE A 104 -3.82 3.44 14.59
CA ILE A 104 -4.02 2.04 14.98
C ILE A 104 -5.49 1.74 15.25
N GLY A 105 -6.18 2.64 15.94
CA GLY A 105 -7.56 2.47 16.36
C GLY A 105 -7.76 2.85 17.81
N THR A 106 -9.00 2.89 18.24
CA THR A 106 -9.38 3.29 19.58
C THR A 106 -10.57 2.47 20.07
N ASP A 107 -10.64 2.28 21.38
CA ASP A 107 -11.82 1.70 22.02
C ASP A 107 -12.93 2.75 22.07
N THR A 108 -14.12 2.35 21.64
CA THR A 108 -15.31 3.18 21.65
C THR A 108 -16.42 2.48 22.46
N PHE A 109 -17.15 3.27 23.25
CA PHE A 109 -18.30 2.74 23.99
C PHE A 109 -19.56 2.85 23.12
N ARG A 110 -20.13 1.72 22.75
CA ARG A 110 -21.34 1.65 21.93
C ARG A 110 -22.29 0.58 22.45
N ASN A 111 -23.58 0.88 22.52
CA ASN A 111 -24.64 -0.05 22.96
C ASN A 111 -24.34 -0.75 24.30
N GLY A 112 -23.70 -0.05 25.25
CA GLY A 112 -23.37 -0.61 26.56
C GLY A 112 -22.12 -1.50 26.60
N GLN A 113 -21.38 -1.61 25.49
CA GLN A 113 -20.16 -2.41 25.39
C GLN A 113 -19.00 -1.58 24.85
N VAL A 114 -17.77 -1.97 25.20
CA VAL A 114 -16.55 -1.41 24.61
C VAL A 114 -16.25 -2.19 23.33
N GLU A 115 -16.17 -1.47 22.22
CA GLU A 115 -15.83 -2.02 20.92
C GLU A 115 -14.55 -1.36 20.40
N PHE A 116 -13.58 -2.16 19.95
CA PHE A 116 -12.40 -1.63 19.28
C PHE A 116 -12.76 -1.18 17.86
N ARG A 117 -12.54 0.11 17.58
CA ARG A 117 -12.66 0.68 16.24
C ARG A 117 -11.28 0.71 15.59
N PRO A 118 -11.01 -0.15 14.60
CA PRO A 118 -9.70 -0.23 13.97
C PRO A 118 -9.37 1.03 13.16
N GLY A 119 -8.13 1.48 13.27
CA GLY A 119 -7.56 2.52 12.42
C GLY A 119 -7.05 1.95 11.08
N PRO A 120 -6.64 2.83 10.15
CA PRO A 120 -6.27 2.41 8.81
C PRO A 120 -5.01 1.53 8.77
N VAL A 121 -4.01 1.79 9.61
CA VAL A 121 -2.79 0.96 9.66
C VAL A 121 -3.10 -0.43 10.19
N TYR A 122 -3.87 -0.52 11.29
CA TYR A 122 -4.33 -1.81 11.82
C TYR A 122 -5.11 -2.60 10.78
N SER A 123 -6.06 -1.95 10.10
CA SER A 123 -6.87 -2.58 9.05
C SER A 123 -6.03 -3.08 7.89
N CYS A 124 -5.03 -2.30 7.47
CA CYS A 124 -4.09 -2.66 6.44
C CYS A 124 -3.25 -3.88 6.85
N ALA A 125 -2.59 -3.82 8.00
CA ALA A 125 -1.71 -4.88 8.49
C ALA A 125 -2.46 -6.20 8.72
N SER A 126 -3.62 -6.15 9.37
CA SER A 126 -4.44 -7.33 9.66
C SER A 126 -5.06 -7.98 8.41
N SER A 127 -5.16 -7.22 7.32
CA SER A 127 -5.72 -7.70 6.05
C SER A 127 -4.66 -8.08 5.02
N GLY A 128 -3.39 -7.87 5.31
CA GLY A 128 -2.28 -8.10 4.39
C GLY A 128 -2.37 -7.19 3.15
N GLY A 129 -2.72 -5.93 3.36
CA GLY A 129 -2.85 -4.92 2.30
C GLY A 129 -1.62 -4.04 2.15
N PHE A 130 -1.70 -3.09 1.22
CA PHE A 130 -0.73 -2.03 1.03
C PHE A 130 -1.14 -0.80 1.84
N GLY A 131 -0.29 -0.37 2.79
CA GLY A 131 -0.40 0.93 3.44
C GLY A 131 0.38 1.96 2.66
N ILE A 132 -0.30 2.90 2.02
CA ILE A 132 0.31 4.01 1.31
C ILE A 132 0.34 5.20 2.25
N LEU A 133 1.52 5.44 2.85
CA LEU A 133 1.72 6.47 3.86
C LEU A 133 2.20 7.75 3.18
N ASP A 134 1.29 8.71 2.95
CA ASP A 134 1.60 9.98 2.32
C ASP A 134 1.92 11.06 3.37
N GLU A 135 2.81 12.01 3.01
CA GLU A 135 3.25 13.12 3.87
C GLU A 135 3.75 12.67 5.27
N ILE A 136 4.42 11.52 5.32
CA ILE A 136 4.90 10.93 6.58
C ILE A 136 5.82 11.87 7.39
N ASN A 137 6.49 12.80 6.73
CA ASN A 137 7.30 13.87 7.31
C ASN A 137 6.48 14.89 8.12
N MET A 138 5.16 14.95 7.94
CA MET A 138 4.26 15.83 8.69
C MET A 138 3.81 15.22 10.02
N ALA A 139 4.04 13.92 10.22
CA ALA A 139 3.64 13.23 11.45
C ALA A 139 4.54 13.60 12.63
N ARG A 140 3.95 13.60 13.83
CA ARG A 140 4.73 13.69 15.07
C ARG A 140 5.45 12.37 15.35
N ASN A 141 6.60 12.45 16.04
CA ASN A 141 7.39 11.27 16.38
C ASN A 141 6.60 10.22 17.18
N GLU A 142 5.72 10.68 18.07
CA GLU A 142 4.86 9.80 18.87
C GLU A 142 3.89 8.99 18.00
N ALA A 143 3.37 9.60 16.94
CA ALA A 143 2.51 8.92 15.99
C ALA A 143 3.29 7.92 15.12
N LEU A 144 4.53 8.26 14.75
CA LEU A 144 5.40 7.36 13.98
C LEU A 144 5.92 6.18 14.80
N ALA A 145 6.08 6.35 16.12
CA ALA A 145 6.60 5.29 16.98
C ALA A 145 5.77 4.01 16.93
N VAL A 146 4.46 4.11 16.70
CA VAL A 146 3.57 2.94 16.58
C VAL A 146 3.79 2.14 15.31
N LEU A 147 4.42 2.73 14.28
CA LEU A 147 4.73 2.02 13.03
C LEU A 147 5.93 1.08 13.16
N HIS A 148 6.74 1.21 14.23
CA HIS A 148 7.89 0.33 14.45
C HIS A 148 7.50 -1.09 14.87
N SER A 149 6.26 -1.28 15.29
CA SER A 149 5.73 -2.56 15.81
C SER A 149 4.75 -3.24 14.86
N VAL A 150 4.61 -2.72 13.64
CA VAL A 150 3.67 -3.24 12.62
C VAL A 150 4.41 -3.88 11.46
#